data_9fcab2de839b3d99303fded227173c87
#
_entry.id   9fcab2de839b3d99303fded227173c87
#
_cell.length_a   1.000
_cell.length_b   1.000
_cell.length_c   1.000
_cell.angle_alpha   90.00
_cell.angle_beta   90.00
_cell.angle_gamma   90.00
#
_symmetry.space_group_name_H-M   'P 1'
#
loop_
_entity.id
_entity.type
_entity.pdbx_description
1 polymer ?
#
loop_
_entity_poly.entity_id
_entity_poly.type
_entity_poly.pdbx_seq_one_letter_code
_entity_poly.pdbx_strand_id
1 'polypeptide(L)'
;VCKKLGLDYESATRAALLHDFFFDNEFSNKRERMLKHPSKAVENASKITKLSKKEANIIESHMYPVGGKVPRCLESVIVDAVDDYVSFKEKFGGDFKNLKAAFNFLFILVINVFFR
;
A
#
# COMPACT_ATOMS: atom_id res chain seq x y z
N VAL A 1 4.44 -8.59 9.59
CA VAL A 1 4.62 -9.52 8.44
C VAL A 1 6.02 -9.39 7.85
N CYS A 2 6.43 -8.18 7.49
CA CYS A 2 7.76 -7.96 6.90
C CYS A 2 8.90 -8.44 7.80
N LYS A 3 8.83 -8.18 9.10
CA LYS A 3 9.85 -8.59 10.06
C LYS A 3 10.01 -10.11 10.11
N LYS A 4 8.90 -10.85 10.10
CA LYS A 4 8.92 -12.33 10.10
C LYS A 4 9.52 -12.92 8.83
N LEU A 5 9.43 -12.20 7.71
CA LEU A 5 9.96 -12.61 6.42
C LEU A 5 11.40 -12.14 6.17
N GLY A 6 12.01 -11.46 7.14
CA GLY A 6 13.36 -10.93 7.00
C GLY A 6 13.47 -9.75 6.03
N LEU A 7 12.36 -9.05 5.79
CA LEU A 7 12.30 -7.89 4.91
C LEU A 7 12.55 -6.58 5.68
N ASP A 8 12.70 -5.49 4.95
CA ASP A 8 12.91 -4.16 5.51
C ASP A 8 11.64 -3.63 6.18
N TYR A 9 11.36 -4.11 7.40
CA TYR A 9 10.16 -3.74 8.14
C TYR A 9 10.17 -2.28 8.60
N GLU A 10 11.32 -1.67 8.80
CA GLU A 10 11.41 -0.27 9.20
C GLU A 10 10.91 0.66 8.09
N SER A 11 11.38 0.46 6.87
CA SER A 11 10.87 1.19 5.70
C SER A 11 9.38 0.91 5.46
N ALA A 12 8.96 -0.34 5.58
CA ALA A 12 7.56 -0.73 5.41
C ALA A 12 6.66 -0.07 6.45
N THR A 13 7.06 -0.05 7.72
CA THR A 13 6.31 0.58 8.81
C THR A 13 6.20 2.09 8.61
N ARG A 14 7.32 2.73 8.29
CA ARG A 14 7.36 4.18 8.07
C ARG A 14 6.49 4.59 6.88
N ALA A 15 6.60 3.86 5.78
CA ALA A 15 5.76 4.10 4.60
C ALA A 15 4.28 3.83 4.89
N ALA A 16 3.97 2.78 5.63
CA ALA A 16 2.60 2.46 6.01
C ALA A 16 1.96 3.57 6.86
N LEU A 17 2.72 4.21 7.74
CA LEU A 17 2.24 5.34 8.52
C LEU A 17 1.96 6.58 7.66
N LEU A 18 2.63 6.71 6.53
CA LEU A 18 2.54 7.88 5.66
C LEU A 18 1.70 7.65 4.40
N HIS A 19 1.18 6.44 4.18
CA HIS A 19 0.54 6.09 2.90
C HIS A 19 -0.72 6.88 2.60
N ASP A 20 -1.43 7.35 3.62
CA ASP A 20 -2.64 8.17 3.48
C ASP A 20 -2.43 9.63 3.91
N PHE A 21 -1.21 10.13 3.79
CA PHE A 21 -0.85 11.49 4.21
C PHE A 21 -1.32 12.54 3.20
N PHE A 22 -2.64 12.74 3.15
CA PHE A 22 -3.30 13.74 2.29
C PHE A 22 -4.57 14.26 2.96
N PHE A 23 -5.11 15.37 2.42
CA PHE A 23 -6.39 15.93 2.83
C PHE A 23 -7.42 15.78 1.71
N ASP A 24 -8.68 15.49 2.07
CA ASP A 24 -9.76 15.30 1.09
C ASP A 24 -9.99 16.54 0.19
N ASN A 25 -9.77 17.74 0.72
CA ASN A 25 -9.92 18.97 -0.03
C ASN A 25 -8.85 19.20 -1.10
N GLU A 26 -7.83 18.36 -1.17
CA GLU A 26 -6.81 18.41 -2.22
C GLU A 26 -7.29 17.82 -3.54
N PHE A 27 -8.48 17.23 -3.56
CA PHE A 27 -9.05 16.53 -4.72
C PHE A 27 -10.44 17.07 -5.06
N SER A 28 -10.76 17.10 -6.37
CA SER A 28 -12.03 17.60 -6.89
C SER A 28 -13.19 16.63 -6.64
N ASN A 29 -12.92 15.33 -6.60
CA ASN A 29 -13.94 14.29 -6.44
C ASN A 29 -13.30 12.97 -5.93
N LYS A 30 -14.17 12.00 -5.62
CA LYS A 30 -13.73 10.68 -5.11
C LYS A 30 -12.86 9.91 -6.09
N ARG A 31 -13.14 10.01 -7.39
CA ARG A 31 -12.38 9.32 -8.42
C ARG A 31 -10.97 9.87 -8.52
N GLU A 32 -10.81 11.17 -8.51
CA GLU A 32 -9.50 11.81 -8.49
C GLU A 32 -8.72 11.44 -7.26
N ARG A 33 -9.36 11.45 -6.09
CA ARG A 33 -8.75 11.01 -4.84
C ARG A 33 -8.24 9.58 -4.94
N MET A 34 -9.07 8.66 -5.41
CA MET A 34 -8.71 7.25 -5.53
C MET A 34 -7.49 7.04 -6.43
N LEU A 35 -7.40 7.78 -7.54
CA LEU A 35 -6.34 7.63 -8.51
C LEU A 35 -5.05 8.36 -8.12
N LYS A 36 -5.15 9.48 -7.43
CA LYS A 36 -4.02 10.40 -7.19
C LYS A 36 -3.54 10.47 -5.75
N HIS A 37 -4.28 9.95 -4.79
CA HIS A 37 -3.88 10.08 -3.38
C HIS A 37 -2.53 9.40 -3.06
N PRO A 38 -2.12 8.28 -3.67
CA PRO A 38 -0.80 7.73 -3.41
C PRO A 38 0.33 8.70 -3.78
N SER A 39 0.26 9.31 -4.94
CA SER A 39 1.25 10.31 -5.38
C SER A 39 1.22 11.56 -4.51
N LYS A 40 0.04 11.99 -4.09
CA LYS A 40 -0.13 13.14 -3.21
C LYS A 40 0.44 12.88 -1.81
N ALA A 41 0.26 11.66 -1.31
CA ALA A 41 0.85 11.25 -0.03
C ALA A 41 2.38 11.31 -0.08
N VAL A 42 3.00 10.85 -1.17
CA VAL A 42 4.45 10.97 -1.36
C VAL A 42 4.88 12.44 -1.39
N GLU A 43 4.18 13.27 -2.16
CA GLU A 43 4.47 14.70 -2.24
C GLU A 43 4.41 15.36 -0.87
N ASN A 44 3.34 15.14 -0.12
CA ASN A 44 3.15 15.73 1.20
C ASN A 44 4.17 15.21 2.23
N ALA A 45 4.42 13.90 2.25
CA ALA A 45 5.39 13.30 3.16
C ALA A 45 6.81 13.80 2.86
N SER A 46 7.14 14.02 1.59
CA SER A 46 8.45 14.53 1.17
C SER A 46 8.72 15.95 1.66
N LYS A 47 7.68 16.72 1.99
CA LYS A 47 7.82 18.06 2.56
C LYS A 47 8.27 18.07 4.01
N ILE A 48 7.99 16.99 4.74
CA ILE A 48 8.29 16.90 6.19
C ILE A 48 9.39 15.91 6.51
N THR A 49 9.73 14.99 5.62
CA THR A 49 10.78 14.02 5.84
C THR A 49 11.37 13.56 4.52
N LYS A 50 12.60 13.05 4.57
CA LYS A 50 13.23 12.46 3.41
C LYS A 50 12.76 11.02 3.25
N LEU A 51 12.20 10.69 2.09
CA LEU A 51 11.78 9.34 1.75
C LEU A 51 12.84 8.64 0.90
N SER A 52 13.12 7.37 1.21
CA SER A 52 13.91 6.53 0.33
C SER A 52 13.09 6.16 -0.91
N LYS A 53 13.75 5.68 -1.97
CA LYS A 53 13.06 5.17 -3.16
C LYS A 53 12.12 4.01 -2.83
N LYS A 54 12.52 3.14 -1.91
CA LYS A 54 11.69 2.03 -1.42
C LYS A 54 10.45 2.54 -0.70
N GLU A 55 10.61 3.48 0.25
CA GLU A 55 9.49 4.07 0.97
C GLU A 55 8.52 4.77 0.02
N ALA A 56 9.03 5.56 -0.93
CA ALA A 56 8.20 6.21 -1.94
C ALA A 56 7.43 5.20 -2.78
N ASN A 57 8.07 4.12 -3.21
CA ASN A 57 7.39 3.08 -3.99
C ASN A 57 6.30 2.36 -3.17
N ILE A 58 6.55 2.08 -1.90
CA ILE A 58 5.54 1.48 -1.02
C ILE A 58 4.29 2.37 -0.96
N ILE A 59 4.47 3.66 -0.79
CA ILE A 59 3.35 4.61 -0.73
C ILE A 59 2.65 4.73 -2.09
N GLU A 60 3.41 4.92 -3.17
CA GLU A 60 2.87 5.11 -4.52
C GLU A 60 2.11 3.89 -5.06
N SER A 61 2.48 2.70 -4.63
CA SER A 61 1.93 1.46 -5.14
C SER A 61 0.83 0.83 -4.28
N HIS A 62 0.45 1.44 -3.17
CA HIS A 62 -0.49 0.80 -2.23
C HIS A 62 -1.91 0.64 -2.79
N MET A 63 -2.24 1.30 -3.88
CA MET A 63 -3.53 1.14 -4.58
C MET A 63 -3.45 0.30 -5.85
N TYR A 64 -2.30 -0.31 -6.12
CA TYR A 64 -2.15 -1.18 -7.29
C TYR A 64 -3.14 -2.35 -7.24
N PRO A 65 -3.79 -2.74 -8.34
CA PRO A 65 -3.62 -2.24 -9.72
C PRO A 65 -4.54 -1.06 -10.09
N VAL A 66 -5.38 -0.58 -9.19
CA VAL A 66 -6.41 0.43 -9.49
C VAL A 66 -5.79 1.79 -9.82
N GLY A 67 -4.74 2.17 -9.13
CA GLY A 67 -4.10 3.45 -9.36
C GLY A 67 -2.60 3.37 -9.28
N GLY A 68 -1.97 4.23 -10.01
CA GLY A 68 -0.60 4.59 -9.83
C GLY A 68 0.43 3.57 -10.25
N LYS A 69 1.39 3.39 -9.40
CA LYS A 69 2.66 2.75 -9.70
C LYS A 69 2.66 1.28 -9.36
N VAL A 70 3.45 0.52 -10.11
CA VAL A 70 3.65 -0.91 -9.87
C VAL A 70 4.54 -1.10 -8.62
N PRO A 71 4.20 -2.04 -7.71
CA PRO A 71 5.10 -2.41 -6.61
C PRO A 71 6.43 -2.95 -7.17
N ARG A 72 7.54 -2.44 -6.64
CA ARG A 72 8.88 -2.81 -7.11
C ARG A 72 9.68 -3.62 -6.09
N CYS A 73 9.12 -3.87 -4.92
CA CYS A 73 9.75 -4.69 -3.88
C CYS A 73 8.70 -5.47 -3.11
N LEU A 74 9.12 -6.48 -2.38
CA LEU A 74 8.21 -7.32 -1.59
C LEU A 74 7.50 -6.51 -0.50
N GLU A 75 8.18 -5.56 0.09
CA GLU A 75 7.59 -4.67 1.10
C GLU A 75 6.39 -3.91 0.53
N SER A 76 6.49 -3.42 -0.70
CA SER A 76 5.37 -2.73 -1.38
C SER A 76 4.17 -3.66 -1.58
N VAL A 77 4.41 -4.89 -2.02
CA VAL A 77 3.35 -5.89 -2.21
C VAL A 77 2.66 -6.22 -0.88
N ILE A 78 3.45 -6.39 0.17
CA ILE A 78 2.93 -6.74 1.51
C ILE A 78 2.10 -5.60 2.09
N VAL A 79 2.59 -4.37 2.01
CA VAL A 79 1.85 -3.20 2.53
C VAL A 79 0.52 -3.03 1.77
N ASP A 80 0.53 -3.16 0.46
CA ASP A 80 -0.68 -3.10 -0.36
C ASP A 80 -1.69 -4.18 0.06
N ALA A 81 -1.24 -5.42 0.18
CA ALA A 81 -2.10 -6.54 0.56
C ALA A 81 -2.64 -6.40 1.99
N VAL A 82 -1.83 -5.94 2.93
CA VAL A 82 -2.26 -5.72 4.32
C VAL A 82 -3.27 -4.57 4.38
N ASP A 83 -3.04 -3.50 3.66
CA ASP A 83 -3.97 -2.38 3.59
C ASP A 83 -5.32 -2.82 3.02
N ASP A 84 -5.33 -3.58 1.94
CA ASP A 84 -6.55 -4.15 1.37
C ASP A 84 -7.27 -5.07 2.35
N TYR A 85 -6.53 -5.91 3.06
CA TYR A 85 -7.09 -6.80 4.06
C TYR A 85 -7.74 -6.04 5.22
N VAL A 86 -7.05 -5.03 5.74
CA VAL A 86 -7.58 -4.22 6.85
C VAL A 86 -8.82 -3.45 6.41
N SER A 87 -8.80 -2.85 5.21
CA SER A 87 -9.95 -2.15 4.64
C SER A 87 -11.14 -3.07 4.45
N PHE A 88 -10.91 -4.27 3.94
CA PHE A 88 -11.94 -5.29 3.76
C PHE A 88 -12.54 -5.70 5.12
N LYS A 89 -11.69 -5.96 6.10
CA LYS A 89 -12.11 -6.33 7.46
C LYS A 89 -12.97 -5.25 8.11
N GLU A 90 -12.57 -4.00 7.99
CA GLU A 90 -13.33 -2.85 8.52
C GLU A 90 -14.70 -2.71 7.85
N LYS A 91 -14.77 -2.95 6.53
CA LYS A 91 -15.98 -2.79 5.75
C LYS A 91 -16.99 -3.92 5.94
N PHE A 92 -16.53 -5.17 6.11
CA PHE A 92 -17.37 -6.37 6.12
C PHE A 92 -17.46 -7.08 7.49
N GLY A 93 -16.83 -6.55 8.52
CA GLY A 93 -16.82 -7.17 9.85
C GLY A 93 -15.94 -8.44 9.87
N GLY A 94 -14.94 -8.45 10.71
CA GLY A 94 -13.87 -9.43 10.68
C GLY A 94 -14.28 -10.88 10.86
N ASP A 95 -14.32 -11.63 9.77
CA ASP A 95 -14.43 -13.08 9.82
C ASP A 95 -13.09 -13.69 9.40
N PHE A 96 -12.50 -14.54 10.25
CA PHE A 96 -11.20 -15.19 10.02
C PHE A 96 -11.17 -16.10 8.80
N LYS A 97 -12.34 -16.47 8.26
CA LYS A 97 -12.44 -17.24 7.01
C LYS A 97 -11.77 -16.54 5.82
N ASN A 98 -11.62 -15.23 5.89
CA ASN A 98 -11.03 -14.43 4.82
C ASN A 98 -9.50 -14.31 4.92
N LEU A 99 -8.86 -14.79 5.98
CA LEU A 99 -7.41 -14.79 6.09
C LEU A 99 -6.77 -15.62 4.97
N LYS A 100 -7.35 -16.79 4.67
CA LYS A 100 -6.90 -17.64 3.57
C LYS A 100 -7.07 -16.95 2.21
N ALA A 101 -8.18 -16.26 2.01
CA ALA A 101 -8.42 -15.47 0.80
C ALA A 101 -7.42 -14.31 0.67
N ALA A 102 -7.09 -13.64 1.77
CA ALA A 102 -6.10 -12.58 1.79
C ALA A 102 -4.69 -13.10 1.44
N PHE A 103 -4.30 -14.27 1.96
CA PHE A 103 -3.05 -14.92 1.59
C PHE A 103 -3.02 -15.36 0.14
N ASN A 104 -4.13 -15.87 -0.39
CA ASN A 104 -4.25 -16.21 -1.81
C ASN A 104 -4.12 -14.98 -2.69
N PHE A 105 -4.74 -13.87 -2.31
CA PHE A 105 -4.63 -12.60 -3.02
C PHE A 105 -3.19 -12.09 -3.01
N LEU A 106 -2.52 -12.14 -1.86
CA LEU A 106 -1.11 -11.77 -1.73
C LEU A 106 -0.23 -12.64 -2.63
N PHE A 107 -0.47 -13.96 -2.66
CA PHE A 107 0.26 -14.90 -3.50
C PHE A 107 0.09 -14.59 -5.00
N ILE A 108 -1.14 -14.28 -5.42
CA ILE A 108 -1.44 -13.88 -6.81
C ILE A 108 -0.72 -12.58 -7.16
N LEU A 109 -0.72 -11.59 -6.27
CA LEU A 109 0.00 -10.33 -6.47
C LEU A 109 1.51 -10.56 -6.62
N VAL A 110 2.11 -11.38 -5.75
CA VAL A 110 3.54 -11.72 -5.82
C VAL A 110 3.87 -12.36 -7.16
N ILE A 111 3.07 -13.33 -7.60
CA ILE A 111 3.28 -13.99 -8.89
C ILE A 111 3.17 -13.00 -10.04
N ASN A 112 2.15 -12.15 -10.04
CA ASN A 112 1.95 -11.19 -11.12
C ASN A 112 3.03 -10.11 -11.20
N VAL A 113 3.61 -9.72 -10.08
CA VAL A 113 4.62 -8.65 -10.02
C VAL A 113 6.03 -9.20 -10.29
N PHE A 114 6.37 -10.37 -9.73
CA PHE A 114 7.73 -10.89 -9.75
C PHE A 114 8.00 -11.99 -10.78
N PHE A 115 6.95 -12.59 -11.34
CA PHE A 115 7.08 -13.70 -12.30
C PHE A 115 6.42 -13.42 -13.65
N ARG A 116 6.11 -12.18 -13.92
CA ARG A 116 5.63 -11.76 -15.23
C ARG A 116 6.73 -11.80 -16.27
#